data_683a3d7a7a0d00a2861f240f3ad58d55
#
_entry.id   683a3d7a7a0d00a2861f240f3ad58d55
#
_cell.length_a   1.000
_cell.length_b   1.000
_cell.length_c   1.000
_cell.angle_alpha   90.00
_cell.angle_beta   90.00
_cell.angle_gamma   90.00
#
_symmetry.space_group_name_H-M   'P 1'
#
loop_
_entity.id
_entity.type
_entity.pdbx_description
1 polymer ?
#
loop_
_entity_poly.entity_id
_entity_poly.type
_entity_poly.pdbx_seq_one_letter_code
_entity_poly.pdbx_strand_id
1 'polypeptide(L)'
;MIVVENLHKRFGGVHAVNGARLTIRPGSITGLIGPNGAGKTTLFNVIAGLYQPTAGRVVLDGEDITGLKPHELFHKGVLRTFQLAHEFKTLTVRDNLMMVPPNQAGESLLNTWFQPSLVRANEEEVRAKADEVIEFLEIE
;
A
#
# COMPACT_ATOMS: atom_id res chain seq x y z
N MET A 1 11.97 1.21 8.42
CA MET A 1 11.45 0.95 9.80
C MET A 1 10.19 1.79 10.01
N ILE A 2 9.09 1.18 10.50
CA ILE A 2 7.89 1.94 10.88
C ILE A 2 7.83 2.05 12.41
N VAL A 3 7.63 3.28 12.90
CA VAL A 3 7.45 3.55 14.33
C VAL A 3 6.11 4.24 14.54
N VAL A 4 5.28 3.68 15.42
CA VAL A 4 3.99 4.24 15.82
C VAL A 4 4.13 4.74 17.26
N GLU A 5 3.84 6.02 17.46
CA GLU A 5 4.04 6.67 18.75
C GLU A 5 2.73 7.27 19.28
N ASN A 6 2.29 6.71 20.39
CA ASN A 6 1.12 7.17 21.14
C ASN A 6 -0.10 7.44 20.24
N LEU A 7 -0.39 6.51 19.31
CA LEU A 7 -1.41 6.69 18.29
C LEU A 7 -2.80 6.53 18.89
N HIS A 8 -3.67 7.47 18.58
CA HIS A 8 -5.07 7.46 18.99
C HIS A 8 -5.99 7.58 17.78
N LYS A 9 -7.10 6.84 17.81
CA LYS A 9 -8.20 7.00 16.86
C LYS A 9 -9.54 6.91 17.58
N ARG A 10 -10.34 7.95 17.43
CA ARG A 10 -11.71 8.01 17.95
C ARG A 10 -12.71 8.10 16.81
N PHE A 11 -13.85 7.45 16.99
CA PHE A 11 -15.03 7.61 16.17
C PHE A 11 -16.19 8.05 17.07
N GLY A 12 -16.53 9.36 17.02
CA GLY A 12 -17.45 9.94 17.99
C GLY A 12 -16.96 9.71 19.43
N GLY A 13 -17.78 9.03 20.24
CA GLY A 13 -17.46 8.69 21.64
C GLY A 13 -16.57 7.44 21.82
N VAL A 14 -16.34 6.66 20.76
CA VAL A 14 -15.62 5.39 20.86
C VAL A 14 -14.12 5.57 20.61
N HIS A 15 -13.29 5.14 21.56
CA HIS A 15 -11.85 5.06 21.40
C HIS A 15 -11.46 3.72 20.74
N ALA A 16 -11.33 3.71 19.42
CA ALA A 16 -11.00 2.50 18.66
C ALA A 16 -9.51 2.13 18.77
N VAL A 17 -8.63 3.12 18.91
CA VAL A 17 -7.21 2.97 19.24
C VAL A 17 -6.88 3.97 20.34
N ASN A 18 -6.23 3.53 21.40
CA ASN A 18 -5.93 4.36 22.56
C ASN A 18 -4.47 4.20 22.99
N GLY A 19 -3.61 5.12 22.52
CA GLY A 19 -2.21 5.20 22.88
C GLY A 19 -1.34 4.07 22.33
N ALA A 20 -1.65 3.55 21.13
CA ALA A 20 -0.88 2.46 20.54
C ALA A 20 0.57 2.87 20.28
N ARG A 21 1.49 1.95 20.62
CA ARG A 21 2.93 2.08 20.37
C ARG A 21 3.45 0.78 19.81
N LEU A 22 4.15 0.82 18.68
CA LEU A 22 4.79 -0.34 18.11
C LEU A 22 5.93 0.09 17.18
N THR A 23 6.87 -0.82 16.98
CA THR A 23 7.97 -0.64 16.02
C THR A 23 8.04 -1.86 15.12
N ILE A 24 8.01 -1.63 13.81
CA ILE A 24 8.20 -2.65 12.78
C ILE A 24 9.59 -2.45 12.18
N ARG A 25 10.45 -3.45 12.34
CA ARG A 25 11.84 -3.38 11.85
C ARG A 25 11.91 -3.78 10.38
N PRO A 26 12.84 -3.23 9.60
CA PRO A 26 13.11 -3.69 8.24
C PRO A 26 13.42 -5.20 8.22
N GLY A 27 12.99 -5.89 7.18
CA GLY A 27 13.24 -7.33 7.01
C GLY A 27 12.56 -8.24 8.02
N SER A 28 11.63 -7.73 8.84
CA SER A 28 10.90 -8.53 9.84
C SER A 28 9.42 -8.70 9.48
N ILE A 29 8.85 -9.83 9.87
CA ILE A 29 7.41 -10.05 9.88
C ILE A 29 6.91 -9.80 11.30
N THR A 30 6.00 -8.83 11.45
CA THR A 30 5.43 -8.46 12.74
C THR A 30 3.94 -8.81 12.78
N GLY A 31 3.54 -9.67 13.72
CA GLY A 31 2.15 -10.03 13.93
C GLY A 31 1.47 -9.13 14.98
N LEU A 32 0.28 -8.60 14.67
CA LEU A 32 -0.57 -7.91 15.63
C LEU A 32 -1.71 -8.83 16.06
N ILE A 33 -1.66 -9.30 17.30
CA ILE A 33 -2.58 -10.28 17.86
C ILE A 33 -3.49 -9.61 18.88
N GLY A 34 -4.73 -10.08 18.98
CA GLY A 34 -5.70 -9.60 19.98
C GLY A 34 -7.12 -10.01 19.64
N PRO A 35 -8.07 -9.86 20.56
CA PRO A 35 -9.48 -10.23 20.36
C PRO A 35 -10.16 -9.37 19.30
N ASN A 36 -11.36 -9.80 18.86
CA ASN A 36 -12.20 -8.98 18.00
C ASN A 36 -12.61 -7.69 18.73
N GLY A 37 -12.63 -6.57 18.02
CA GLY A 37 -12.90 -5.27 18.63
C GLY A 37 -11.67 -4.58 19.28
N ALA A 38 -10.51 -5.22 19.37
CA ALA A 38 -9.30 -4.62 19.98
C ALA A 38 -8.67 -3.48 19.15
N GLY A 39 -9.30 -3.04 18.07
CA GLY A 39 -8.81 -1.91 17.26
C GLY A 39 -7.73 -2.25 16.23
N LYS A 40 -7.38 -3.55 16.04
CA LYS A 40 -6.32 -3.98 15.10
C LYS A 40 -6.52 -3.43 13.69
N THR A 41 -7.69 -3.65 13.11
CA THR A 41 -8.03 -3.16 11.76
C THR A 41 -8.02 -1.62 11.70
N THR A 42 -8.45 -0.96 12.76
CA THR A 42 -8.40 0.51 12.85
C THR A 42 -6.96 1.01 12.87
N LEU A 43 -6.09 0.35 13.63
CA LEU A 43 -4.66 0.69 13.68
C LEU A 43 -4.02 0.54 12.30
N PHE A 44 -4.24 -0.59 11.61
CA PHE A 44 -3.78 -0.78 10.23
C PHE A 44 -4.32 0.29 9.27
N ASN A 45 -5.61 0.64 9.38
CA ASN A 45 -6.23 1.67 8.55
C ASN A 45 -5.62 3.06 8.78
N VAL A 46 -5.22 3.37 10.01
CA VAL A 46 -4.54 4.64 10.32
C VAL A 46 -3.13 4.64 9.74
N ILE A 47 -2.36 3.56 9.92
CA ILE A 47 -1.00 3.45 9.37
C ILE A 47 -1.01 3.50 7.83
N ALA A 48 -2.02 2.87 7.20
CA ALA A 48 -2.19 2.85 5.76
C ALA A 48 -2.89 4.11 5.18
N GLY A 49 -3.12 5.15 5.99
CA GLY A 49 -3.67 6.43 5.55
C GLY A 49 -5.17 6.45 5.22
N LEU A 50 -5.90 5.34 5.48
CA LEU A 50 -7.35 5.28 5.25
C LEU A 50 -8.14 6.07 6.30
N TYR A 51 -7.59 6.18 7.50
CA TYR A 51 -8.16 6.98 8.58
C TYR A 51 -7.14 7.96 9.12
N GLN A 52 -7.55 9.21 9.29
CA GLN A 52 -6.73 10.20 9.99
C GLN A 52 -6.65 9.83 11.48
N PRO A 53 -5.47 9.85 12.11
CA PRO A 53 -5.35 9.69 13.55
C PRO A 53 -6.00 10.88 14.27
N THR A 54 -6.47 10.65 15.49
CA THR A 54 -6.96 11.72 16.36
C THR A 54 -5.80 12.39 17.11
N ALA A 55 -4.76 11.62 17.43
CA ALA A 55 -3.51 12.08 18.05
C ALA A 55 -2.41 11.02 17.87
N GLY A 56 -1.18 11.40 18.18
CA GLY A 56 0.01 10.56 17.98
C GLY A 56 0.56 10.67 16.58
N ARG A 57 1.59 9.88 16.28
CA ARG A 57 2.25 9.94 14.98
C ARG A 57 2.72 8.57 14.48
N VAL A 58 2.93 8.50 13.17
CA VAL A 58 3.52 7.36 12.46
C VAL A 58 4.74 7.86 11.70
N VAL A 59 5.88 7.21 11.90
CA VAL A 59 7.16 7.58 11.30
C VAL A 59 7.66 6.41 10.46
N LEU A 60 8.05 6.67 9.22
CA LEU A 60 8.68 5.73 8.30
C LEU A 60 10.12 6.17 8.03
N ASP A 61 11.10 5.35 8.42
CA ASP A 61 12.53 5.60 8.23
C ASP A 61 13.00 7.01 8.65
N GLY A 62 12.42 7.53 9.74
CA GLY A 62 12.70 8.86 10.28
C GLY A 62 11.83 9.98 9.72
N GLU A 63 11.04 9.72 8.69
CA GLU A 63 10.11 10.68 8.10
C GLU A 63 8.73 10.55 8.74
N ASP A 64 8.10 11.66 9.12
CA ASP A 64 6.72 11.67 9.62
C ASP A 64 5.73 11.48 8.45
N ILE A 65 5.01 10.36 8.48
CA ILE A 65 4.00 10.00 7.47
C ILE A 65 2.57 10.09 8.03
N THR A 66 2.40 10.74 9.16
CA THR A 66 1.13 10.84 9.87
C THR A 66 0.06 11.51 8.99
N GLY A 67 -1.01 10.77 8.72
CA GLY A 67 -2.14 11.31 7.97
C GLY A 67 -1.92 11.50 6.47
N LEU A 68 -0.81 11.03 5.92
CA LEU A 68 -0.64 10.95 4.48
C LEU A 68 -1.72 10.03 3.87
N LYS A 69 -2.12 10.33 2.64
CA LYS A 69 -3.11 9.55 1.91
C LYS A 69 -2.51 8.23 1.38
N PRO A 70 -3.33 7.20 1.09
CA PRO A 70 -2.83 5.91 0.63
C PRO A 70 -1.92 5.98 -0.60
N HIS A 71 -2.22 6.85 -1.57
CA HIS A 71 -1.38 7.00 -2.76
C HIS A 71 -0.01 7.63 -2.45
N GLU A 72 0.07 8.56 -1.49
CA GLU A 72 1.34 9.14 -1.05
C GLU A 72 2.19 8.10 -0.31
N LEU A 73 1.53 7.27 0.53
CA LEU A 73 2.15 6.16 1.24
C LEU A 73 2.65 5.06 0.29
N PHE A 74 1.91 4.79 -0.78
CA PHE A 74 2.30 3.85 -1.82
C PHE A 74 3.64 4.23 -2.46
N HIS A 75 3.82 5.50 -2.82
CA HIS A 75 5.10 6.01 -3.35
C HIS A 75 6.27 5.93 -2.35
N LYS A 76 5.97 5.82 -1.04
CA LYS A 76 6.95 5.58 0.02
C LYS A 76 7.16 4.11 0.35
N GLY A 77 6.55 3.19 -0.41
CA GLY A 77 6.68 1.75 -0.22
C GLY A 77 5.76 1.17 0.86
N VAL A 78 4.78 1.91 1.34
CA VAL A 78 3.78 1.40 2.30
C VAL A 78 2.52 0.99 1.54
N LEU A 79 2.30 -0.30 1.43
CA LEU A 79 1.13 -0.88 0.78
C LEU A 79 0.31 -1.70 1.78
N ARG A 80 -1.00 -1.58 1.69
CA ARG A 80 -1.94 -2.44 2.40
C ARG A 80 -2.64 -3.37 1.43
N THR A 81 -2.57 -4.68 1.73
CA THR A 81 -3.38 -5.68 1.04
C THR A 81 -4.77 -5.78 1.67
N PHE A 82 -5.76 -6.16 0.88
CA PHE A 82 -7.12 -6.40 1.33
C PHE A 82 -7.41 -7.90 1.35
N GLN A 83 -8.34 -8.31 2.21
CA GLN A 83 -8.74 -9.70 2.35
C GLN A 83 -9.46 -10.23 1.10
N LEU A 84 -10.19 -9.35 0.40
CA LEU A 84 -10.82 -9.65 -0.88
C LEU A 84 -10.06 -8.88 -1.96
N ALA A 85 -9.61 -9.60 -2.97
CA ALA A 85 -9.03 -8.99 -4.16
C ALA A 85 -10.11 -8.22 -4.93
N HIS A 86 -9.75 -7.04 -5.41
CA HIS A 86 -10.60 -6.23 -6.29
C HIS A 86 -9.99 -6.28 -7.70
N GLU A 87 -10.03 -7.46 -8.30
CA GLU A 87 -9.58 -7.67 -9.66
C GLU A 87 -10.58 -7.07 -10.67
N PHE A 88 -10.09 -6.66 -11.81
CA PHE A 88 -10.92 -6.29 -12.95
C PHE A 88 -11.32 -7.57 -13.69
N LYS A 89 -12.54 -8.04 -13.46
CA LYS A 89 -13.05 -9.33 -13.97
C LYS A 89 -13.12 -9.43 -15.49
N THR A 90 -13.10 -8.29 -16.18
CA THR A 90 -13.11 -8.20 -17.64
C THR A 90 -11.72 -8.23 -18.27
N LEU A 91 -10.68 -8.12 -17.46
CA LEU A 91 -9.28 -8.15 -17.90
C LEU A 91 -8.68 -9.53 -17.65
N THR A 92 -7.65 -9.87 -18.44
CA THR A 92 -6.86 -11.07 -18.20
C THR A 92 -6.05 -10.95 -16.90
N VAL A 93 -5.55 -12.08 -16.38
CA VAL A 93 -4.64 -12.08 -15.22
C VAL A 93 -3.42 -11.22 -15.49
N ARG A 94 -2.83 -11.35 -16.68
CA ARG A 94 -1.69 -10.53 -17.11
C ARG A 94 -2.01 -9.05 -17.08
N ASP A 95 -3.14 -8.62 -17.65
CA ASP A 95 -3.53 -7.21 -17.67
C ASP A 95 -3.74 -6.65 -16.26
N ASN A 96 -4.36 -7.44 -15.36
CA ASN A 96 -4.50 -7.08 -13.95
C ASN A 96 -3.14 -6.88 -13.27
N LEU A 97 -2.17 -7.76 -13.53
CA LEU A 97 -0.81 -7.63 -12.97
C LEU A 97 -0.07 -6.43 -13.56
N MET A 98 -0.25 -6.14 -14.84
CA MET A 98 0.39 -5.00 -15.52
C MET A 98 -0.08 -3.63 -14.99
N MET A 99 -1.24 -3.55 -14.33
CA MET A 99 -1.73 -2.31 -13.74
C MET A 99 -1.09 -1.95 -12.39
N VAL A 100 -0.40 -2.89 -11.74
CA VAL A 100 0.10 -2.72 -10.36
C VAL A 100 1.41 -1.90 -10.25
N PRO A 101 2.39 -2.01 -11.16
CA PRO A 101 3.66 -1.30 -11.01
C PRO A 101 3.48 0.22 -10.99
N PRO A 102 4.16 0.93 -10.07
CA PRO A 102 4.11 2.38 -10.00
C PRO A 102 4.95 3.05 -11.09
N ASN A 103 4.69 4.32 -11.35
CA ASN A 103 5.48 5.18 -12.24
C ASN A 103 5.58 4.68 -13.69
N GLN A 104 4.51 4.13 -14.22
CA GLN A 104 4.49 3.69 -15.62
C GLN A 104 4.59 4.91 -16.55
N ALA A 105 5.49 4.82 -17.54
CA ALA A 105 5.74 5.93 -18.47
C ALA A 105 4.48 6.35 -19.25
N GLY A 106 3.56 5.40 -19.49
CA GLY A 106 2.28 5.62 -20.17
C GLY A 106 1.23 6.42 -19.38
N GLU A 107 1.41 6.59 -18.07
CA GLU A 107 0.52 7.43 -17.23
C GLU A 107 0.68 8.93 -17.53
N SER A 108 1.78 9.32 -18.17
CA SER A 108 2.04 10.70 -18.56
C SER A 108 1.57 10.96 -20.01
N LEU A 109 0.63 11.88 -20.21
CA LEU A 109 0.18 12.30 -21.54
C LEU A 109 1.34 12.84 -22.40
N LEU A 110 2.30 13.53 -21.78
CA LEU A 110 3.48 14.04 -22.47
C LEU A 110 4.38 12.89 -22.97
N ASN A 111 4.63 11.87 -22.14
CA ASN A 111 5.42 10.72 -22.54
C ASN A 111 4.73 9.94 -23.67
N THR A 112 3.41 9.74 -23.55
CA THR A 112 2.63 9.02 -24.57
C THR A 112 2.68 9.73 -25.92
N TRP A 113 2.68 11.06 -25.95
CA TRP A 113 2.70 11.84 -27.18
C TRP A 113 4.09 12.08 -27.76
N PHE A 114 5.08 12.36 -26.91
CA PHE A 114 6.41 12.78 -27.33
C PHE A 114 7.49 11.69 -27.20
N GLN A 115 7.22 10.62 -26.44
CA GLN A 115 8.20 9.54 -26.17
C GLN A 115 7.57 8.14 -26.28
N PRO A 116 6.94 7.77 -27.41
CA PRO A 116 6.26 6.49 -27.54
C PRO A 116 7.21 5.28 -27.43
N SER A 117 8.49 5.44 -27.76
CA SER A 117 9.51 4.40 -27.60
C SER A 117 9.80 4.10 -26.11
N LEU A 118 9.82 5.14 -25.26
CA LEU A 118 9.99 4.98 -23.81
C LEU A 118 8.77 4.25 -23.21
N VAL A 119 7.57 4.63 -23.62
CA VAL A 119 6.33 3.97 -23.16
C VAL A 119 6.35 2.49 -23.52
N ARG A 120 6.66 2.14 -24.77
CA ARG A 120 6.74 0.74 -25.23
C ARG A 120 7.78 -0.06 -24.48
N ALA A 121 8.98 0.49 -24.27
CA ALA A 121 10.03 -0.20 -23.53
C ALA A 121 9.60 -0.48 -22.08
N ASN A 122 8.94 0.47 -21.44
CA ASN A 122 8.43 0.30 -20.08
C ASN A 122 7.28 -0.73 -20.02
N GLU A 123 6.37 -0.73 -21.00
CA GLU A 123 5.30 -1.73 -21.11
C GLU A 123 5.86 -3.15 -21.32
N GLU A 124 6.92 -3.32 -22.13
CA GLU A 124 7.58 -4.60 -22.31
C GLU A 124 8.23 -5.10 -21.00
N GLU A 125 8.87 -4.23 -20.24
CA GLU A 125 9.44 -4.56 -18.93
C GLU A 125 8.34 -4.99 -17.92
N VAL A 126 7.25 -4.23 -17.85
CA VAL A 126 6.11 -4.54 -16.99
C VAL A 126 5.47 -5.87 -17.40
N ARG A 127 5.34 -6.14 -18.70
CA ARG A 127 4.82 -7.39 -19.23
C ARG A 127 5.72 -8.57 -18.85
N ALA A 128 7.04 -8.45 -19.04
CA ALA A 128 7.98 -9.49 -18.68
C ALA A 128 7.90 -9.85 -17.19
N LYS A 129 7.75 -8.84 -16.34
CA LYS A 129 7.57 -9.03 -14.91
C LYS A 129 6.23 -9.70 -14.55
N ALA A 130 5.15 -9.35 -15.26
CA ALA A 130 3.86 -10.00 -15.09
C ALA A 130 3.91 -11.48 -15.50
N ASP A 131 4.58 -11.80 -16.59
CA ASP A 131 4.76 -13.16 -17.06
C ASP A 131 5.62 -13.99 -16.08
N GLU A 132 6.69 -13.42 -15.52
CA GLU A 132 7.49 -14.06 -14.45
C GLU A 132 6.63 -14.40 -13.22
N VAL A 133 5.74 -13.50 -12.80
CA VAL A 133 4.84 -13.76 -11.67
C VAL A 133 3.82 -14.85 -11.99
N ILE A 134 3.26 -14.85 -13.20
CA ILE A 134 2.31 -15.90 -13.66
C ILE A 134 3.00 -17.26 -13.64
N GLU A 135 4.20 -17.36 -14.17
CA GLU A 135 5.00 -18.58 -14.17
C GLU A 135 5.33 -19.04 -12.74
N PHE A 136 5.77 -18.12 -11.88
CA PHE A 136 6.08 -18.42 -10.47
C PHE A 136 4.86 -18.95 -9.70
N LEU A 137 3.67 -18.44 -10.00
CA LEU A 137 2.42 -18.85 -9.35
C LEU A 137 1.75 -20.05 -10.01
N GLU A 138 2.34 -20.62 -11.08
CA GLU A 138 1.79 -21.75 -11.84
C GLU A 138 0.34 -21.49 -12.30
N ILE A 139 0.02 -20.27 -12.70
CA ILE A 139 -1.30 -19.89 -13.22
C ILE A 139 -1.31 -20.13 -14.73
N GLU A 140 -2.18 -21.08 -15.17
CA GLU A 140 -2.44 -21.36 -16.59
C GLU A 140 -3.55 -20.47 -17.18
#